data_9deb722dcb5bc62d12429900b72e16b5
#
_entry.id   9deb722dcb5bc62d12429900b72e16b5
#
_cell.length_a   1.000
_cell.length_b   1.000
_cell.length_c   1.000
_cell.angle_alpha   90.00
_cell.angle_beta   90.00
_cell.angle_gamma   90.00
#
_symmetry.space_group_name_H-M   'P 1'
#
loop_
_entity.id
_entity.type
_entity.pdbx_description
1 polymer ?
#
loop_
_entity_poly.entity_id
_entity_poly.type
_entity_poly.pdbx_seq_one_letter_code
_entity_poly.pdbx_strand_id
1 'polypeptide(L)'
;LTLKYSDMSKQLLLGDEAIAQAALDAGLSGVYAYPGTPSTEITEYIQMAPITAEKNIHNRWCSNEKTAMEAALGMSFAGKRSLVCMKHVGMNVAADCFINSAITGVKGGLIIIAADDPSMHSSQNEQDSRFYGDFSLIPMYEPSNQQEAYDMVYNGFNFSEQTGEPILMRMVTRLAHSRSGVERKEQQPQNEISFSEDPRQFILLPGNARKRYKALLQRQDEFIKASENSAYNKYTDGPNKKLGIVACGIGYNYLMENYPEGCEYPVLKIGQYPLPKKQLMQLVEACDEILVLEDGQPFV
;
A
#
# COMPACT_ATOMS: atom_id res chain seq x y z
N LEU A 1 11.44 -37.12 -9.56
CA LEU A 1 10.03 -36.68 -9.44
C LEU A 1 10.04 -35.17 -9.49
N THR A 2 9.89 -34.62 -10.70
CA THR A 2 9.75 -33.20 -10.94
C THR A 2 8.31 -32.81 -10.58
N LEU A 3 8.09 -32.26 -9.41
CA LEU A 3 6.82 -31.64 -9.08
C LEU A 3 6.61 -30.46 -10.06
N LYS A 4 5.67 -30.61 -10.98
CA LYS A 4 5.20 -29.48 -11.79
C LYS A 4 4.58 -28.45 -10.85
N TYR A 5 5.11 -27.25 -10.87
CA TYR A 5 4.58 -26.03 -10.25
C TYR A 5 3.25 -25.59 -10.92
N SER A 6 2.26 -26.45 -10.96
CA SER A 6 0.96 -26.17 -11.58
C SER A 6 -0.21 -26.36 -10.61
N ASP A 7 0.03 -26.11 -9.32
CA ASP A 7 -1.06 -25.99 -8.37
C ASP A 7 -0.95 -24.61 -7.74
N MET A 8 -1.77 -23.64 -8.23
CA MET A 8 -1.97 -22.35 -7.57
C MET A 8 -2.82 -22.62 -6.33
N SER A 9 -2.26 -23.41 -5.41
CA SER A 9 -2.88 -23.74 -4.14
C SER A 9 -2.85 -22.51 -3.24
N LYS A 10 -3.93 -22.28 -2.51
CA LYS A 10 -3.97 -21.32 -1.43
C LYS A 10 -2.83 -21.57 -0.45
N GLN A 11 -2.01 -20.56 -0.21
CA GLN A 11 -0.95 -20.60 0.82
C GLN A 11 -1.47 -19.92 2.08
N LEU A 12 -1.21 -20.54 3.23
CA LEU A 12 -1.53 -19.95 4.53
C LEU A 12 -0.44 -18.96 4.90
N LEU A 13 -0.69 -17.65 4.72
CA LEU A 13 0.27 -16.57 4.90
C LEU A 13 -0.18 -15.59 5.99
N LEU A 14 0.79 -15.06 6.76
CA LEU A 14 0.60 -13.82 7.52
C LEU A 14 0.34 -12.65 6.56
N GLY A 15 -0.21 -11.55 7.05
CA GLY A 15 -0.34 -10.34 6.26
C GLY A 15 1.00 -9.85 5.70
N ASP A 16 2.04 -9.87 6.52
CA ASP A 16 3.40 -9.51 6.12
C ASP A 16 3.98 -10.49 5.08
N GLU A 17 3.76 -11.78 5.27
CA GLU A 17 4.17 -12.82 4.31
C GLU A 17 3.42 -12.68 2.98
N ALA A 18 2.15 -12.26 3.01
CA ALA A 18 1.35 -12.01 1.81
C ALA A 18 1.89 -10.80 1.01
N ILE A 19 2.24 -9.71 1.68
CA ILE A 19 2.91 -8.55 1.06
C ILE A 19 4.24 -8.98 0.43
N ALA A 20 5.07 -9.70 1.18
CA ALA A 20 6.37 -10.15 0.73
C ALA A 20 6.27 -11.07 -0.49
N GLN A 21 5.37 -12.07 -0.44
CA GLN A 21 5.14 -12.99 -1.55
C GLN A 21 4.59 -12.27 -2.80
N ALA A 22 3.68 -11.32 -2.60
CA ALA A 22 3.15 -10.51 -3.70
C ALA A 22 4.25 -9.69 -4.39
N ALA A 23 5.16 -9.10 -3.62
CA ALA A 23 6.28 -8.36 -4.16
C ALA A 23 7.22 -9.27 -4.99
N LEU A 24 7.53 -10.47 -4.49
CA LEU A 24 8.31 -11.47 -5.22
C LEU A 24 7.62 -11.89 -6.52
N ASP A 25 6.31 -12.17 -6.47
CA ASP A 25 5.52 -12.56 -7.64
C ASP A 25 5.36 -11.41 -8.65
N ALA A 26 5.38 -10.17 -8.18
CA ALA A 26 5.32 -8.98 -9.03
C ALA A 26 6.69 -8.54 -9.61
N GLY A 27 7.72 -9.37 -9.57
CA GLY A 27 9.02 -9.05 -10.18
C GLY A 27 9.83 -8.00 -9.41
N LEU A 28 9.80 -8.06 -8.09
CA LEU A 28 10.61 -7.21 -7.21
C LEU A 28 12.08 -7.27 -7.57
N SER A 29 12.76 -6.12 -7.55
CA SER A 29 14.21 -6.03 -7.73
C SER A 29 14.96 -5.66 -6.46
N GLY A 30 14.30 -5.02 -5.49
CA GLY A 30 14.93 -4.75 -4.21
C GLY A 30 13.97 -4.43 -3.08
N VAL A 31 14.34 -4.82 -1.85
CA VAL A 31 13.67 -4.49 -0.60
C VAL A 31 14.65 -3.86 0.38
N TYR A 32 14.20 -2.81 1.04
CA TYR A 32 14.98 -2.03 2.00
C TYR A 32 14.16 -1.77 3.25
N ALA A 33 14.75 -1.92 4.41
CA ALA A 33 14.06 -1.73 5.67
C ALA A 33 14.99 -1.31 6.80
N TYR A 34 14.41 -0.78 7.85
CA TYR A 34 15.00 -0.74 9.20
C TYR A 34 14.11 -1.56 10.12
N PRO A 35 14.66 -2.43 10.99
CA PRO A 35 13.87 -3.32 11.82
C PRO A 35 12.87 -2.59 12.71
N GLY A 36 11.61 -3.00 12.66
CA GLY A 36 10.53 -2.41 13.46
C GLY A 36 9.23 -3.20 13.33
N THR A 37 8.78 -3.83 14.44
CA THR A 37 7.49 -4.53 14.49
C THR A 37 6.34 -3.53 14.29
N PRO A 38 5.36 -3.77 13.40
CA PRO A 38 5.04 -5.07 12.78
C PRO A 38 5.45 -5.20 11.30
N SER A 39 6.57 -4.67 10.81
CA SER A 39 6.97 -4.72 9.39
C SER A 39 8.22 -5.57 9.13
N THR A 40 8.87 -6.07 10.17
CA THR A 40 10.16 -6.78 10.05
C THR A 40 10.02 -8.05 9.23
N GLU A 41 8.96 -8.80 9.42
CA GLU A 41 8.69 -10.09 8.82
C GLU A 41 8.59 -10.04 7.28
N ILE A 42 8.20 -8.89 6.71
CA ILE A 42 8.15 -8.68 5.25
C ILE A 42 9.55 -8.87 4.64
N THR A 43 10.52 -8.16 5.22
CA THR A 43 11.91 -8.20 4.72
C THR A 43 12.57 -9.55 5.00
N GLU A 44 12.34 -10.13 6.18
CA GLU A 44 12.86 -11.46 6.55
C GLU A 44 12.35 -12.54 5.59
N TYR A 45 11.06 -12.53 5.28
CA TYR A 45 10.47 -13.48 4.33
C TYR A 45 11.13 -13.38 2.96
N ILE A 46 11.32 -12.17 2.43
CA ILE A 46 11.99 -11.96 1.14
C ILE A 46 13.44 -12.44 1.21
N GLN A 47 14.17 -12.17 2.29
CA GLN A 47 15.55 -12.62 2.46
C GLN A 47 15.69 -14.14 2.46
N MET A 48 14.74 -14.84 3.07
CA MET A 48 14.74 -16.31 3.18
C MET A 48 14.22 -17.01 1.93
N ALA A 49 13.49 -16.32 1.06
CA ALA A 49 12.91 -16.91 -0.13
C ALA A 49 14.00 -17.34 -1.15
N PRO A 50 14.02 -18.60 -1.63
CA PRO A 50 15.04 -19.07 -2.59
C PRO A 50 15.14 -18.21 -3.85
N ILE A 51 14.01 -17.70 -4.33
CA ILE A 51 13.92 -16.83 -5.51
C ILE A 51 14.72 -15.54 -5.36
N THR A 52 14.96 -15.07 -4.13
CA THR A 52 15.75 -13.86 -3.86
C THR A 52 17.18 -14.02 -4.35
N ALA A 53 17.78 -15.17 -4.10
CA ALA A 53 19.11 -15.48 -4.63
C ALA A 53 19.07 -15.78 -6.14
N GLU A 54 18.07 -16.56 -6.61
CA GLU A 54 17.91 -16.95 -8.02
C GLU A 54 17.75 -15.73 -8.95
N LYS A 55 17.02 -14.72 -8.52
CA LYS A 55 16.74 -13.50 -9.29
C LYS A 55 17.63 -12.32 -8.92
N ASN A 56 18.63 -12.52 -8.05
CA ASN A 56 19.50 -11.45 -7.55
C ASN A 56 18.72 -10.26 -6.99
N ILE A 57 17.66 -10.52 -6.21
CA ILE A 57 16.87 -9.47 -5.56
C ILE A 57 17.73 -8.84 -4.47
N HIS A 58 17.98 -7.54 -4.60
CA HIS A 58 18.75 -6.82 -3.60
C HIS A 58 17.93 -6.65 -2.31
N ASN A 59 18.50 -7.02 -1.18
CA ASN A 59 17.81 -6.95 0.11
C ASN A 59 18.76 -6.38 1.18
N ARG A 60 18.30 -5.38 1.93
CA ARG A 60 19.17 -4.69 2.90
C ARG A 60 18.39 -4.21 4.11
N TRP A 61 18.93 -4.55 5.27
CA TRP A 61 18.71 -3.79 6.49
C TRP A 61 19.58 -2.54 6.44
N CYS A 62 18.95 -1.38 6.57
CA CYS A 62 19.61 -0.09 6.52
C CYS A 62 19.88 0.44 7.94
N SER A 63 20.68 1.49 8.08
CA SER A 63 21.00 2.10 9.37
C SER A 63 19.84 2.90 9.98
N ASN A 64 18.89 3.33 9.14
CA ASN A 64 17.62 3.95 9.52
C ASN A 64 16.65 3.95 8.34
N GLU A 65 15.41 4.38 8.57
CA GLU A 65 14.34 4.37 7.57
C GLU A 65 14.57 5.40 6.45
N LYS A 66 15.25 6.51 6.73
CA LYS A 66 15.60 7.49 5.69
C LYS A 66 16.52 6.85 4.65
N THR A 67 17.60 6.17 5.09
CA THR A 67 18.51 5.50 4.16
C THR A 67 17.84 4.32 3.43
N ALA A 68 16.90 3.62 4.05
CA ALA A 68 16.08 2.60 3.40
C ALA A 68 15.22 3.19 2.28
N MET A 69 14.53 4.29 2.57
CA MET A 69 13.68 5.00 1.60
C MET A 69 14.50 5.57 0.43
N GLU A 70 15.65 6.19 0.71
CA GLU A 70 16.55 6.72 -0.33
C GLU A 70 17.09 5.62 -1.25
N ALA A 71 17.45 4.46 -0.70
CA ALA A 71 17.91 3.32 -1.49
C ALA A 71 16.82 2.75 -2.39
N ALA A 72 15.59 2.59 -1.85
CA ALA A 72 14.43 2.15 -2.63
C ALA A 72 14.09 3.13 -3.75
N LEU A 73 14.11 4.43 -3.45
CA LEU A 73 13.85 5.48 -4.44
C LEU A 73 14.90 5.51 -5.53
N GLY A 74 16.20 5.37 -5.18
CA GLY A 74 17.29 5.27 -6.14
C GLY A 74 17.14 4.07 -7.09
N MET A 75 16.68 2.92 -6.58
CA MET A 75 16.38 1.75 -7.40
C MET A 75 15.20 2.01 -8.36
N SER A 76 14.16 2.66 -7.87
CA SER A 76 13.02 3.08 -8.70
C SER A 76 13.45 4.06 -9.81
N PHE A 77 14.35 4.99 -9.53
CA PHE A 77 14.88 5.92 -10.56
C PHE A 77 15.61 5.19 -11.69
N ALA A 78 16.19 4.02 -11.41
CA ALA A 78 16.78 3.14 -12.42
C ALA A 78 15.75 2.24 -13.15
N GLY A 79 14.45 2.45 -12.95
CA GLY A 79 13.37 1.71 -13.61
C GLY A 79 13.02 0.38 -12.97
N LYS A 80 13.64 0.03 -11.84
CA LYS A 80 13.45 -1.24 -11.13
C LYS A 80 12.34 -1.13 -10.06
N ARG A 81 11.58 -2.22 -9.85
CA ARG A 81 10.58 -2.29 -8.77
C ARG A 81 11.26 -2.44 -7.42
N SER A 82 10.85 -1.61 -6.47
CA SER A 82 11.41 -1.60 -5.13
C SER A 82 10.34 -1.49 -4.06
N LEU A 83 10.62 -2.12 -2.92
CA LEU A 83 9.78 -2.10 -1.72
C LEU A 83 10.59 -1.49 -0.58
N VAL A 84 9.98 -0.63 0.22
CA VAL A 84 10.54 -0.19 1.49
C VAL A 84 9.55 -0.45 2.60
N CYS A 85 10.02 -1.01 3.70
CA CYS A 85 9.18 -1.41 4.83
C CYS A 85 9.64 -0.72 6.10
N MET A 86 8.70 -0.15 6.83
CA MET A 86 8.97 0.51 8.09
C MET A 86 7.75 0.55 8.99
N LYS A 87 7.99 0.65 10.29
CA LYS A 87 6.97 0.95 11.28
C LYS A 87 6.48 2.41 11.12
N HIS A 88 5.27 2.72 11.60
CA HIS A 88 4.72 4.08 11.52
C HIS A 88 5.68 5.17 12.05
N VAL A 89 6.40 4.92 13.16
CA VAL A 89 7.40 5.88 13.67
C VAL A 89 8.57 6.07 12.73
N GLY A 90 8.87 5.09 11.89
CA GLY A 90 9.89 5.17 10.85
C GLY A 90 9.51 6.14 9.74
N MET A 91 8.21 6.36 9.49
CA MET A 91 7.73 7.39 8.56
C MET A 91 8.21 8.78 8.97
N ASN A 92 8.31 9.07 10.29
CA ASN A 92 8.85 10.34 10.77
C ASN A 92 10.32 10.53 10.36
N VAL A 93 11.10 9.45 10.39
CA VAL A 93 12.53 9.45 9.99
C VAL A 93 12.68 9.53 8.48
N ALA A 94 11.82 8.86 7.73
CA ALA A 94 11.83 8.83 6.27
C ALA A 94 11.10 10.02 5.63
N ALA A 95 10.42 10.86 6.40
CA ALA A 95 9.47 11.88 5.92
C ALA A 95 10.05 12.80 4.84
N ASP A 96 11.30 13.25 4.99
CA ASP A 96 11.95 14.11 3.99
C ASP A 96 12.03 13.43 2.62
N CYS A 97 12.57 12.21 2.57
CA CYS A 97 12.71 11.46 1.33
C CYS A 97 11.33 11.03 0.79
N PHE A 98 10.41 10.64 1.67
CA PHE A 98 9.05 10.24 1.31
C PHE A 98 8.27 11.38 0.64
N ILE A 99 8.25 12.57 1.24
CA ILE A 99 7.55 13.75 0.68
C ILE A 99 8.19 14.20 -0.62
N ASN A 100 9.53 14.17 -0.69
CA ASN A 100 10.24 14.51 -1.91
C ASN A 100 10.00 13.50 -3.03
N SER A 101 9.76 12.21 -2.71
CA SER A 101 9.43 11.19 -3.73
C SER A 101 8.11 11.48 -4.46
N ALA A 102 7.12 12.08 -3.79
CA ALA A 102 5.89 12.55 -4.41
C ALA A 102 6.12 13.71 -5.39
N ILE A 103 7.17 14.51 -5.17
CA ILE A 103 7.51 15.63 -6.07
C ILE A 103 8.34 15.15 -7.26
N THR A 104 9.32 14.26 -7.04
CA THR A 104 10.13 13.69 -8.11
C THR A 104 9.33 12.73 -8.99
N GLY A 105 8.33 12.08 -8.40
CA GLY A 105 7.75 10.89 -8.96
C GLY A 105 8.72 9.72 -8.96
N VAL A 106 8.31 8.64 -9.59
CA VAL A 106 9.05 7.39 -9.74
C VAL A 106 9.16 6.97 -11.19
N LYS A 107 10.01 5.98 -11.50
CA LYS A 107 10.10 5.36 -12.82
C LYS A 107 9.76 3.86 -12.76
N GLY A 108 10.51 3.07 -12.02
CA GLY A 108 10.10 1.74 -11.61
C GLY A 108 9.15 1.82 -10.43
N GLY A 109 8.21 0.89 -10.31
CA GLY A 109 7.23 0.91 -9.24
C GLY A 109 7.87 0.95 -7.85
N LEU A 110 7.38 1.83 -7.01
CA LEU A 110 7.80 1.99 -5.62
C LEU A 110 6.59 1.89 -4.71
N ILE A 111 6.64 0.93 -3.78
CA ILE A 111 5.64 0.79 -2.73
C ILE A 111 6.31 0.99 -1.37
N ILE A 112 5.71 1.83 -0.56
CA ILE A 112 6.14 2.11 0.81
C ILE A 112 5.13 1.44 1.74
N ILE A 113 5.59 0.46 2.54
CA ILE A 113 4.78 -0.17 3.57
C ILE A 113 5.01 0.55 4.88
N ALA A 114 3.98 1.22 5.38
CA ALA A 114 3.93 1.78 6.71
C ALA A 114 3.09 0.88 7.60
N ALA A 115 3.73 0.24 8.56
CA ALA A 115 3.07 -0.67 9.48
C ALA A 115 2.67 0.07 10.75
N ASP A 116 1.39 0.39 10.84
CA ASP A 116 0.78 1.07 11.97
C ASP A 116 0.48 0.09 13.12
N ASP A 117 0.54 0.60 14.33
CA ASP A 117 0.28 -0.17 15.54
C ASP A 117 -0.83 0.50 16.40
N PRO A 118 -2.08 0.49 15.91
CA PRO A 118 -3.20 1.02 16.67
C PRO A 118 -3.30 0.37 18.05
N SER A 119 -3.59 1.18 19.06
CA SER A 119 -3.57 0.78 20.48
C SER A 119 -2.19 0.44 21.06
N MET A 120 -1.11 0.74 20.35
CA MET A 120 0.28 0.69 20.84
C MET A 120 0.69 -0.67 21.44
N HIS A 121 0.44 -1.78 20.74
CA HIS A 121 0.81 -3.13 21.21
C HIS A 121 2.31 -3.28 21.44
N SER A 122 3.15 -2.64 20.59
CA SER A 122 4.62 -2.66 20.70
C SER A 122 5.25 -1.29 20.42
N SER A 123 4.50 -0.20 20.57
CA SER A 123 4.91 1.15 20.19
C SER A 123 4.87 2.14 21.33
N GLN A 124 5.67 3.22 21.25
CA GLN A 124 5.71 4.29 22.24
C GLN A 124 4.63 5.36 22.01
N ASN A 125 4.03 5.40 20.84
CA ASN A 125 2.95 6.32 20.46
C ASN A 125 2.07 5.67 19.40
N GLU A 126 0.92 6.28 19.16
CA GLU A 126 0.01 5.93 18.10
C GLU A 126 0.06 7.00 17.00
N GLN A 127 0.22 6.55 15.75
CA GLN A 127 0.21 7.38 14.57
C GLN A 127 -0.60 6.70 13.48
N ASP A 128 -1.22 7.48 12.62
CA ASP A 128 -1.93 6.99 11.46
C ASP A 128 -1.20 7.43 10.19
N SER A 129 -0.63 6.48 9.49
CA SER A 129 0.19 6.74 8.30
C SER A 129 -0.62 7.28 7.11
N ARG A 130 -1.95 7.21 7.13
CA ARG A 130 -2.80 7.79 6.08
C ARG A 130 -2.61 9.31 5.98
N PHE A 131 -2.35 9.99 7.10
CA PHE A 131 -2.05 11.43 7.09
C PHE A 131 -0.78 11.78 6.33
N TYR A 132 0.22 10.88 6.28
CA TYR A 132 1.40 11.08 5.43
C TYR A 132 1.06 11.04 3.95
N GLY A 133 0.23 10.08 3.53
CA GLY A 133 -0.18 9.94 2.14
C GLY A 133 -1.07 11.11 1.69
N ASP A 134 -2.02 11.54 2.52
CA ASP A 134 -2.86 12.71 2.26
C ASP A 134 -2.02 13.99 2.14
N PHE A 135 -1.13 14.23 3.11
CA PHE A 135 -0.21 15.37 3.07
C PHE A 135 0.69 15.39 1.83
N SER A 136 1.13 14.20 1.38
CA SER A 136 2.00 14.06 0.21
C SER A 136 1.24 14.03 -1.12
N LEU A 137 -0.10 13.95 -1.08
CA LEU A 137 -0.97 13.92 -2.26
C LEU A 137 -0.75 12.70 -3.17
N ILE A 138 -0.34 11.56 -2.60
CA ILE A 138 -0.10 10.31 -3.34
C ILE A 138 -1.20 9.29 -3.12
N PRO A 139 -1.36 8.32 -4.05
CA PRO A 139 -2.28 7.20 -3.84
C PRO A 139 -1.88 6.35 -2.63
N MET A 140 -2.89 5.85 -1.91
CA MET A 140 -2.68 4.96 -0.77
C MET A 140 -3.53 3.70 -0.89
N TYR A 141 -3.03 2.62 -0.26
CA TYR A 141 -3.74 1.36 -0.06
C TYR A 141 -3.89 1.05 1.43
N GLU A 142 -5.02 0.45 1.78
CA GLU A 142 -5.34 -0.02 3.12
C GLU A 142 -6.12 -1.34 3.02
N PRO A 143 -5.43 -2.50 3.04
CA PRO A 143 -6.08 -3.80 2.87
C PRO A 143 -6.93 -4.19 4.08
N SER A 144 -8.03 -4.90 3.82
CA SER A 144 -8.90 -5.45 4.86
C SER A 144 -8.50 -6.87 5.26
N ASN A 145 -7.81 -7.61 4.40
CA ASN A 145 -7.39 -8.99 4.62
C ASN A 145 -6.11 -9.33 3.85
N GLN A 146 -5.59 -10.54 4.07
CA GLN A 146 -4.32 -10.98 3.48
C GLN A 146 -4.37 -11.11 1.96
N GLN A 147 -5.51 -11.51 1.38
CA GLN A 147 -5.65 -11.56 -0.07
C GLN A 147 -5.58 -10.16 -0.68
N GLU A 148 -6.23 -9.18 -0.07
CA GLU A 148 -6.14 -7.80 -0.53
C GLU A 148 -4.72 -7.23 -0.34
N ALA A 149 -4.06 -7.54 0.77
CA ALA A 149 -2.66 -7.16 0.98
C ALA A 149 -1.77 -7.67 -0.16
N TYR A 150 -1.96 -8.93 -0.55
CA TYR A 150 -1.29 -9.55 -1.69
C TYR A 150 -1.66 -8.84 -3.02
N ASP A 151 -2.95 -8.71 -3.31
CA ASP A 151 -3.44 -8.16 -4.57
C ASP A 151 -3.04 -6.69 -4.78
N MET A 152 -3.07 -5.89 -3.72
CA MET A 152 -2.69 -4.48 -3.73
C MET A 152 -1.20 -4.30 -4.02
N VAL A 153 -0.33 -5.14 -3.45
CA VAL A 153 1.12 -5.09 -3.74
C VAL A 153 1.39 -5.60 -5.15
N TYR A 154 0.80 -6.74 -5.54
CA TYR A 154 1.01 -7.33 -6.86
C TYR A 154 0.62 -6.37 -7.99
N ASN A 155 -0.54 -5.73 -7.89
CA ASN A 155 -1.02 -4.76 -8.88
C ASN A 155 -0.43 -3.36 -8.67
N GLY A 156 -0.04 -3.04 -7.45
CA GLY A 156 0.42 -1.72 -7.02
C GLY A 156 1.69 -1.28 -7.74
N PHE A 157 2.62 -2.19 -8.03
CA PHE A 157 3.81 -1.84 -8.81
C PHE A 157 3.43 -1.33 -10.20
N ASN A 158 2.51 -2.02 -10.89
CA ASN A 158 2.02 -1.57 -12.19
C ASN A 158 1.30 -0.21 -12.07
N PHE A 159 0.50 -0.02 -11.03
CA PHE A 159 -0.20 1.25 -10.79
C PHE A 159 0.77 2.39 -10.48
N SER A 160 1.80 2.13 -9.69
CA SER A 160 2.88 3.09 -9.42
C SER A 160 3.62 3.49 -10.71
N GLU A 161 3.94 2.53 -11.58
CA GLU A 161 4.59 2.77 -12.87
C GLU A 161 3.69 3.57 -13.84
N GLN A 162 2.40 3.23 -13.92
CA GLN A 162 1.43 3.93 -14.76
C GLN A 162 1.20 5.37 -14.32
N THR A 163 1.09 5.58 -13.01
CA THR A 163 0.92 6.91 -12.46
C THR A 163 2.23 7.69 -12.36
N GLY A 164 3.37 7.03 -12.33
CA GLY A 164 4.67 7.65 -12.08
C GLY A 164 4.80 8.20 -10.66
N GLU A 165 4.00 7.68 -9.71
CA GLU A 165 4.00 8.10 -8.31
C GLU A 165 4.27 6.91 -7.38
N PRO A 166 4.93 7.13 -6.23
CA PRO A 166 5.02 6.11 -5.20
C PRO A 166 3.63 5.81 -4.63
N ILE A 167 3.46 4.62 -4.07
CA ILE A 167 2.24 4.22 -3.36
C ILE A 167 2.57 4.00 -1.89
N LEU A 168 1.83 4.64 -1.01
CA LEU A 168 1.85 4.31 0.41
C LEU A 168 0.83 3.21 0.70
N MET A 169 1.26 2.12 1.31
CA MET A 169 0.38 1.07 1.81
C MET A 169 0.42 1.04 3.33
N ARG A 170 -0.73 1.34 3.93
CA ARG A 170 -0.93 1.22 5.36
C ARG A 170 -1.25 -0.22 5.72
N MET A 171 -0.49 -0.80 6.62
CA MET A 171 -0.72 -2.11 7.21
C MET A 171 -0.88 -1.98 8.72
N VAL A 172 -1.84 -2.65 9.33
CA VAL A 172 -2.03 -2.61 10.78
C VAL A 172 -1.57 -3.91 11.42
N THR A 173 -1.08 -3.84 12.68
CA THR A 173 -0.51 -4.97 13.43
C THR A 173 -1.40 -6.23 13.38
N ARG A 174 -2.72 -6.07 13.55
CA ARG A 174 -3.64 -7.22 13.56
C ARG A 174 -3.69 -7.96 12.23
N LEU A 175 -3.64 -7.21 11.12
CA LEU A 175 -3.59 -7.82 9.80
C LEU A 175 -2.20 -8.40 9.51
N ALA A 176 -1.13 -7.68 9.87
CA ALA A 176 0.25 -8.12 9.68
C ALA A 176 0.48 -9.53 10.27
N HIS A 177 0.02 -9.76 11.49
CA HIS A 177 0.29 -10.97 12.26
C HIS A 177 -0.85 -12.00 12.28
N SER A 178 -1.95 -11.78 11.56
CA SER A 178 -2.98 -12.79 11.37
C SER A 178 -2.77 -13.59 10.08
N ARG A 179 -3.26 -14.83 10.02
CA ARG A 179 -3.07 -15.72 8.87
C ARG A 179 -4.37 -16.02 8.15
N SER A 180 -4.28 -16.07 6.82
CA SER A 180 -5.39 -16.51 5.97
C SER A 180 -4.85 -17.20 4.71
N GLY A 181 -5.74 -17.92 4.01
CA GLY A 181 -5.42 -18.52 2.71
C GLY A 181 -5.32 -17.46 1.63
N VAL A 182 -4.18 -17.38 0.96
CA VAL A 182 -3.90 -16.43 -0.12
C VAL A 182 -3.69 -17.17 -1.43
N GLU A 183 -4.40 -16.79 -2.47
CA GLU A 183 -4.23 -17.27 -3.83
C GLU A 183 -3.17 -16.43 -4.53
N ARG A 184 -2.10 -17.09 -4.98
CA ARG A 184 -1.00 -16.42 -5.69
C ARG A 184 -1.32 -16.22 -7.16
N LYS A 185 -0.73 -15.20 -7.75
CA LYS A 185 -0.76 -14.92 -9.19
C LYS A 185 0.53 -15.38 -9.88
N GLU A 186 0.50 -15.41 -11.20
CA GLU A 186 1.66 -15.74 -12.01
C GLU A 186 2.81 -14.75 -11.76
N GLN A 187 4.02 -15.31 -11.67
CA GLN A 187 5.22 -14.51 -11.43
C GLN A 187 5.56 -13.63 -12.64
N GLN A 188 5.74 -12.34 -12.39
CA GLN A 188 6.18 -11.37 -13.38
C GLN A 188 7.71 -11.32 -13.47
N PRO A 189 8.28 -10.99 -14.64
CA PRO A 189 9.70 -10.74 -14.77
C PRO A 189 10.08 -9.42 -14.05
N GLN A 190 11.34 -9.31 -13.65
CA GLN A 190 11.89 -8.03 -13.20
C GLN A 190 11.99 -7.06 -14.39
N ASN A 191 11.76 -5.77 -14.12
CA ASN A 191 12.01 -4.74 -15.11
C ASN A 191 13.48 -4.70 -15.53
N GLU A 192 13.74 -4.31 -16.77
CA GLU A 192 15.10 -3.95 -17.21
C GLU A 192 15.52 -2.60 -16.65
N ILE A 193 16.83 -2.39 -16.49
CA ILE A 193 17.36 -1.08 -16.08
C ILE A 193 17.04 -0.06 -17.16
N SER A 194 16.40 1.03 -16.76
CA SER A 194 16.10 2.13 -17.66
C SER A 194 16.07 3.45 -16.89
N PHE A 195 16.66 4.49 -17.45
CA PHE A 195 16.70 5.81 -16.83
C PHE A 195 15.67 6.75 -17.48
N SER A 196 15.33 7.84 -16.76
CA SER A 196 14.47 8.87 -17.33
C SER A 196 15.15 9.57 -18.51
N GLU A 197 14.38 9.87 -19.56
CA GLU A 197 14.86 10.67 -20.69
C GLU A 197 15.16 12.13 -20.29
N ASP A 198 14.43 12.66 -19.29
CA ASP A 198 14.74 13.97 -18.68
C ASP A 198 15.49 13.76 -17.34
N PRO A 199 16.82 13.92 -17.31
CA PRO A 199 17.61 13.77 -16.09
C PRO A 199 17.23 14.77 -15.00
N ARG A 200 16.56 15.89 -15.34
CA ARG A 200 16.06 16.89 -14.38
C ARG A 200 14.83 16.42 -13.62
N GLN A 201 14.22 15.29 -14.03
CA GLN A 201 13.06 14.73 -13.34
C GLN A 201 13.33 14.53 -11.83
N PHE A 202 14.49 13.99 -11.51
CA PHE A 202 14.86 13.62 -10.14
C PHE A 202 15.72 14.68 -9.42
N ILE A 203 15.87 15.88 -10.00
CA ILE A 203 16.66 16.97 -9.45
C ILE A 203 15.74 18.06 -8.92
N LEU A 204 15.61 18.17 -7.60
CA LEU A 204 14.71 19.11 -6.92
C LEU A 204 15.32 20.51 -6.71
N LEU A 205 15.85 21.11 -7.77
CA LEU A 205 16.09 22.56 -7.73
C LEU A 205 14.74 23.30 -7.70
N PRO A 206 14.62 24.48 -7.08
CA PRO A 206 13.35 25.20 -6.89
C PRO A 206 12.52 25.36 -8.17
N GLY A 207 13.17 25.58 -9.32
CA GLY A 207 12.49 25.69 -10.62
C GLY A 207 11.86 24.37 -11.07
N ASN A 208 12.55 23.25 -10.89
CA ASN A 208 12.04 21.92 -11.21
C ASN A 208 10.96 21.50 -10.22
N ALA A 209 11.19 21.70 -8.92
CA ALA A 209 10.25 21.34 -7.86
C ALA A 209 8.88 22.03 -8.07
N ARG A 210 8.85 23.32 -8.39
CA ARG A 210 7.60 24.04 -8.69
C ARG A 210 6.84 23.43 -9.87
N LYS A 211 7.52 23.03 -10.93
CA LYS A 211 6.87 22.40 -12.09
C LYS A 211 6.29 21.04 -11.74
N ARG A 212 7.04 20.23 -10.98
CA ARG A 212 6.62 18.90 -10.54
C ARG A 212 5.45 18.96 -9.57
N TYR A 213 5.50 19.85 -8.58
CA TYR A 213 4.40 20.04 -7.65
C TYR A 213 3.11 20.47 -8.37
N LYS A 214 3.21 21.39 -9.36
CA LYS A 214 2.06 21.78 -10.17
C LYS A 214 1.50 20.57 -10.94
N ALA A 215 2.34 19.73 -11.49
CA ALA A 215 1.92 18.50 -12.19
C ALA A 215 1.23 17.51 -11.23
N LEU A 216 1.77 17.32 -10.02
CA LEU A 216 1.15 16.49 -8.98
C LEU A 216 -0.26 17.00 -8.60
N LEU A 217 -0.43 18.33 -8.42
CA LEU A 217 -1.74 18.93 -8.16
C LEU A 217 -2.73 18.70 -9.30
N GLN A 218 -2.30 18.76 -10.54
CA GLN A 218 -3.16 18.53 -11.71
C GLN A 218 -3.64 17.09 -11.86
N ARG A 219 -2.94 16.13 -11.22
CA ARG A 219 -3.25 14.70 -11.29
C ARG A 219 -4.19 14.21 -10.18
N GLN A 220 -4.55 15.09 -9.22
CA GLN A 220 -5.41 14.68 -8.10
C GLN A 220 -6.76 14.13 -8.56
N ASP A 221 -7.37 14.71 -9.61
CA ASP A 221 -8.62 14.19 -10.20
C ASP A 221 -8.44 12.80 -10.82
N GLU A 222 -7.25 12.49 -11.34
CA GLU A 222 -6.91 11.15 -11.87
C GLU A 222 -6.86 10.13 -10.73
N PHE A 223 -6.24 10.49 -9.60
CA PHE A 223 -6.15 9.61 -8.43
C PHE A 223 -7.52 9.37 -7.78
N ILE A 224 -8.37 10.40 -7.70
CA ILE A 224 -9.75 10.26 -7.23
C ILE A 224 -10.53 9.31 -8.16
N LYS A 225 -10.44 9.47 -9.48
CA LYS A 225 -11.09 8.57 -10.44
C LYS A 225 -10.55 7.14 -10.35
N ALA A 226 -9.25 6.96 -10.14
CA ALA A 226 -8.66 5.65 -9.92
C ALA A 226 -9.23 4.98 -8.66
N SER A 227 -9.38 5.73 -7.59
CA SER A 227 -10.01 5.26 -6.35
C SER A 227 -11.49 4.93 -6.54
N GLU A 228 -12.26 5.76 -7.23
CA GLU A 228 -13.68 5.53 -7.55
C GLU A 228 -13.92 4.27 -8.39
N ASN A 229 -12.96 3.90 -9.25
CA ASN A 229 -13.02 2.71 -10.09
C ASN A 229 -12.26 1.50 -9.51
N SER A 230 -11.73 1.63 -8.31
CA SER A 230 -10.94 0.60 -7.65
C SER A 230 -11.79 -0.62 -7.27
N ALA A 231 -11.25 -1.81 -7.50
CA ALA A 231 -11.84 -3.06 -6.99
C ALA A 231 -11.80 -3.14 -5.44
N TYR A 232 -10.95 -2.32 -4.81
CA TYR A 232 -10.78 -2.28 -3.35
C TYR A 232 -11.79 -1.34 -2.66
N ASN A 233 -12.49 -0.49 -3.42
CA ASN A 233 -13.55 0.39 -2.94
C ASN A 233 -14.90 -0.11 -3.45
N LYS A 234 -15.77 -0.53 -2.54
CA LYS A 234 -17.02 -1.18 -2.94
C LYS A 234 -18.21 -0.62 -2.16
N TYR A 235 -19.15 -0.06 -2.89
CA TYR A 235 -20.47 0.25 -2.36
C TYR A 235 -21.35 -1.00 -2.47
N THR A 236 -21.96 -1.39 -1.35
CA THR A 236 -22.97 -2.45 -1.28
C THR A 236 -24.23 -1.84 -0.70
N ASP A 237 -25.32 -1.92 -1.45
CA ASP A 237 -26.60 -1.40 -0.98
C ASP A 237 -27.21 -2.29 0.11
N GLY A 238 -28.05 -1.70 0.96
CA GLY A 238 -28.80 -2.39 2.02
C GLY A 238 -30.21 -1.84 2.14
N PRO A 239 -31.18 -2.65 2.59
CA PRO A 239 -32.59 -2.25 2.67
C PRO A 239 -32.86 -1.20 3.77
N ASN A 240 -32.07 -1.16 4.83
CA ASN A 240 -32.24 -0.27 5.95
C ASN A 240 -31.40 1.01 5.78
N LYS A 241 -32.06 2.12 5.44
CA LYS A 241 -31.41 3.41 5.16
C LYS A 241 -31.22 4.31 6.38
N LYS A 242 -31.60 3.86 7.58
CA LYS A 242 -31.39 4.64 8.80
C LYS A 242 -29.92 4.86 9.10
N LEU A 243 -29.08 3.91 8.70
CA LEU A 243 -27.64 3.97 8.92
C LEU A 243 -26.89 3.59 7.63
N GLY A 244 -25.93 4.41 7.22
CA GLY A 244 -24.91 4.07 6.23
C GLY A 244 -23.59 3.79 6.93
N ILE A 245 -22.81 2.81 6.46
CA ILE A 245 -21.55 2.45 7.10
C ILE A 245 -20.40 2.64 6.13
N VAL A 246 -19.42 3.46 6.51
CA VAL A 246 -18.11 3.51 5.87
C VAL A 246 -17.17 2.62 6.66
N ALA A 247 -16.51 1.66 6.00
CA ALA A 247 -15.60 0.74 6.67
C ALA A 247 -14.24 0.72 5.95
N CYS A 248 -13.18 1.19 6.63
CA CYS A 248 -11.84 1.33 6.10
C CYS A 248 -10.94 0.16 6.51
N GLY A 249 -10.17 -0.36 5.56
CA GLY A 249 -9.20 -1.42 5.81
C GLY A 249 -9.77 -2.58 6.63
N ILE A 250 -9.10 -2.94 7.72
CA ILE A 250 -9.50 -4.05 8.61
C ILE A 250 -10.87 -3.80 9.29
N GLY A 251 -11.31 -2.55 9.42
CA GLY A 251 -12.64 -2.21 9.94
C GLY A 251 -13.76 -2.88 9.15
N TYR A 252 -13.55 -3.10 7.84
CA TYR A 252 -14.49 -3.86 7.02
C TYR A 252 -14.59 -5.34 7.44
N ASN A 253 -13.47 -5.97 7.80
CA ASN A 253 -13.50 -7.34 8.31
C ASN A 253 -14.28 -7.44 9.62
N TYR A 254 -14.06 -6.52 10.56
CA TYR A 254 -14.80 -6.49 11.82
C TYR A 254 -16.30 -6.30 11.60
N LEU A 255 -16.68 -5.46 10.64
CA LEU A 255 -18.09 -5.31 10.26
C LEU A 255 -18.65 -6.64 9.75
N MET A 256 -17.96 -7.30 8.81
CA MET A 256 -18.46 -8.53 8.19
C MET A 256 -18.50 -9.72 9.14
N GLU A 257 -17.66 -9.76 10.18
CA GLU A 257 -17.76 -10.77 11.25
C GLU A 257 -19.06 -10.67 12.03
N ASN A 258 -19.64 -9.45 12.15
CA ASN A 258 -20.94 -9.25 12.80
C ASN A 258 -22.12 -9.48 11.85
N TYR A 259 -21.89 -9.49 10.54
CA TYR A 259 -22.91 -9.67 9.51
C TYR A 259 -22.52 -10.76 8.50
N PRO A 260 -22.34 -12.02 8.94
CA PRO A 260 -21.87 -13.12 8.08
C PRO A 260 -22.82 -13.43 6.92
N GLU A 261 -24.12 -13.19 7.09
CA GLU A 261 -25.17 -13.37 6.07
C GLU A 261 -25.38 -12.13 5.19
N GLY A 262 -24.60 -11.06 5.41
CA GLY A 262 -24.72 -9.77 4.75
C GLY A 262 -25.29 -8.67 5.65
N CYS A 263 -24.81 -7.45 5.47
CA CYS A 263 -25.24 -6.29 6.27
C CYS A 263 -26.56 -5.74 5.74
N GLU A 264 -27.52 -5.48 6.64
CA GLU A 264 -28.79 -4.86 6.28
C GLU A 264 -28.67 -3.37 5.90
N TYR A 265 -27.60 -2.71 6.32
CA TYR A 265 -27.31 -1.31 6.03
C TYR A 265 -26.49 -1.17 4.75
N PRO A 266 -26.60 -0.04 4.01
CA PRO A 266 -25.62 0.29 2.98
C PRO A 266 -24.21 0.40 3.53
N VAL A 267 -23.25 -0.22 2.85
CA VAL A 267 -21.84 -0.24 3.25
C VAL A 267 -20.97 0.29 2.13
N LEU A 268 -20.14 1.26 2.43
CA LEU A 268 -19.01 1.65 1.60
C LEU A 268 -17.71 1.12 2.22
N LYS A 269 -17.14 0.09 1.60
CA LYS A 269 -15.78 -0.36 1.90
C LYS A 269 -14.78 0.58 1.25
N ILE A 270 -13.75 1.00 1.98
CA ILE A 270 -12.62 1.79 1.47
C ILE A 270 -11.32 1.04 1.74
N GLY A 271 -10.57 0.76 0.67
CA GLY A 271 -9.24 0.15 0.70
C GLY A 271 -8.23 0.89 -0.17
N GLN A 272 -8.68 1.89 -0.96
CA GLN A 272 -7.82 2.75 -1.78
C GLN A 272 -8.20 4.21 -1.62
N TYR A 273 -7.19 5.06 -1.49
CA TYR A 273 -7.32 6.52 -1.39
C TYR A 273 -6.63 7.22 -2.58
N PRO A 274 -6.98 8.49 -2.90
CA PRO A 274 -7.88 9.40 -2.16
C PRO A 274 -9.30 8.86 -2.00
N LEU A 275 -10.07 9.42 -1.06
CA LEU A 275 -11.45 9.00 -0.81
C LEU A 275 -12.29 8.91 -2.10
N PRO A 276 -13.04 7.81 -2.33
CA PRO A 276 -13.90 7.64 -3.50
C PRO A 276 -15.15 8.53 -3.38
N LYS A 277 -15.04 9.79 -3.78
CA LYS A 277 -16.04 10.85 -3.55
C LYS A 277 -17.42 10.48 -4.05
N LYS A 278 -17.52 9.85 -5.23
CA LYS A 278 -18.79 9.46 -5.83
C LYS A 278 -19.55 8.47 -4.95
N GLN A 279 -18.88 7.40 -4.50
CA GLN A 279 -19.51 6.39 -3.66
C GLN A 279 -19.82 6.92 -2.26
N LEU A 280 -18.95 7.78 -1.72
CA LEU A 280 -19.18 8.42 -0.43
C LEU A 280 -20.42 9.32 -0.48
N MET A 281 -20.57 10.17 -1.50
CA MET A 281 -21.75 11.00 -1.69
C MET A 281 -23.01 10.15 -1.89
N GLN A 282 -22.91 9.06 -2.66
CA GLN A 282 -24.03 8.12 -2.83
C GLN A 282 -24.51 7.55 -1.49
N LEU A 283 -23.58 7.19 -0.58
CA LEU A 283 -23.92 6.70 0.75
C LEU A 283 -24.59 7.78 1.61
N VAL A 284 -23.99 8.97 1.64
CA VAL A 284 -24.49 10.12 2.44
C VAL A 284 -25.88 10.55 1.99
N GLU A 285 -26.15 10.57 0.68
CA GLU A 285 -27.47 10.94 0.14
C GLU A 285 -28.54 9.85 0.36
N ALA A 286 -28.13 8.59 0.53
CA ALA A 286 -29.02 7.46 0.69
C ALA A 286 -29.43 7.17 2.14
N CYS A 287 -28.73 7.70 3.15
CA CYS A 287 -28.88 7.30 4.55
C CYS A 287 -29.10 8.48 5.46
N ASP A 288 -29.83 8.26 6.56
CA ASP A 288 -30.14 9.31 7.56
C ASP A 288 -28.93 9.64 8.44
N GLU A 289 -28.13 8.63 8.80
CA GLU A 289 -26.94 8.75 9.63
C GLU A 289 -25.77 7.97 9.00
N ILE A 290 -24.53 8.38 9.28
CA ILE A 290 -23.33 7.72 8.80
C ILE A 290 -22.46 7.31 10.00
N LEU A 291 -22.11 6.01 10.02
CA LEU A 291 -21.11 5.43 10.92
C LEU A 291 -19.80 5.20 10.14
N VAL A 292 -18.70 5.70 10.65
CA VAL A 292 -17.37 5.44 10.09
C VAL A 292 -16.62 4.47 10.99
N LEU A 293 -16.15 3.35 10.42
CA LEU A 293 -15.36 2.32 11.09
C LEU A 293 -13.92 2.39 10.57
N GLU A 294 -13.01 2.82 11.42
CA GLU A 294 -11.58 2.97 11.14
C GLU A 294 -10.75 2.36 12.27
N ASP A 295 -9.61 1.78 11.93
CA ASP A 295 -8.63 1.31 12.92
C ASP A 295 -7.49 2.32 13.02
N GLY A 296 -7.54 3.21 14.00
CA GLY A 296 -6.60 4.31 14.21
C GLY A 296 -7.30 5.64 14.49
N GLN A 297 -6.82 6.70 13.85
CA GLN A 297 -7.36 8.06 14.04
C GLN A 297 -8.50 8.35 13.05
N PRO A 298 -9.44 9.27 13.38
CA PRO A 298 -10.46 9.71 12.43
C PRO A 298 -9.80 10.36 11.20
N PHE A 299 -10.04 9.78 10.03
CA PHE A 299 -9.43 10.22 8.77
C PHE A 299 -10.47 10.55 7.68
N VAL A 300 -11.59 9.79 7.65
CA VAL A 300 -12.71 9.98 6.69
C VAL A 300 -13.62 11.11 7.08
#